data_27390852bbd9fc75b1cf3a3830353e05
#
_entry.id   27390852bbd9fc75b1cf3a3830353e05
#
_cell.length_a   1.000
_cell.length_b   1.000
_cell.length_c   1.000
_cell.angle_alpha   90.00
_cell.angle_beta   90.00
_cell.angle_gamma   90.00
#
_symmetry.space_group_name_H-M   'P 1'
#
loop_
_entity.id
_entity.type
_entity.pdbx_description
1 polymer ?
#
loop_
_entity_poly.entity_id
_entity_poly.type
_entity_poly.pdbx_seq_one_letter_code
_entity_poly.pdbx_strand_id
1 'polypeptide(L)'
;MYRLLALDLDGTMLNPDKIITPMTRSSIQQLISAEVNVTIASGRFPASVWSHAREVSMNFPLVALNGAVTVDPLTGQLLDGVALKIEDMLFMLDVIQQEGAYIHFYGYNVLYVQEINDINRNWAINNRVNRPELDSFEERDELDAIEADLIRFVEVGKDFRTFVNQMPGMLFKAAVICTDHDSRENLFRTLEESGLFQCTRTGSLRFDVNSAGVSKRGALERLCHAHQIEREQVAAAGDYDNDLDMLQWAGLGIAMGNAELHVKEIANVVTASNAEDGVAQAIHTFLL
;
A
#
# COMPACT_ATOMS: atom_id res chain seq x y z
N MET A 1 12.70 -22.53 8.50
CA MET A 1 12.37 -22.43 7.07
C MET A 1 11.21 -21.45 6.93
N TYR A 2 11.32 -20.45 6.09
CA TYR A 2 10.26 -19.47 5.88
C TYR A 2 9.11 -20.08 5.07
N ARG A 3 7.87 -19.69 5.38
CA ARG A 3 6.64 -20.15 4.74
C ARG A 3 5.89 -19.02 4.02
N LEU A 4 6.26 -17.77 4.32
CA LEU A 4 5.66 -16.58 3.70
C LEU A 4 6.75 -15.52 3.46
N LEU A 5 6.74 -14.95 2.25
CA LEU A 5 7.43 -13.71 1.92
C LEU A 5 6.39 -12.61 1.64
N ALA A 6 6.42 -11.54 2.42
CA ALA A 6 5.63 -10.34 2.21
C ALA A 6 6.50 -9.24 1.58
N LEU A 7 6.06 -8.69 0.45
CA LEU A 7 6.80 -7.68 -0.30
C LEU A 7 6.01 -6.37 -0.34
N ASP A 8 6.64 -5.26 0.03
CA ASP A 8 6.14 -3.96 -0.42
C ASP A 8 6.29 -3.84 -1.94
N LEU A 9 5.59 -2.88 -2.53
CA LEU A 9 5.53 -2.71 -3.97
C LEU A 9 6.45 -1.58 -4.45
N ASP A 10 6.18 -0.33 -4.02
CA ASP A 10 6.90 0.85 -4.47
C ASP A 10 8.26 1.00 -3.77
N GLY A 11 9.35 1.04 -4.53
CA GLY A 11 10.69 1.10 -3.94
C GLY A 11 11.22 -0.26 -3.45
N THR A 12 10.41 -1.32 -3.53
CA THR A 12 10.76 -2.68 -3.13
C THR A 12 10.67 -3.63 -4.32
N MET A 13 9.47 -4.14 -4.64
CA MET A 13 9.29 -5.09 -5.74
C MET A 13 9.38 -4.43 -7.12
N LEU A 14 8.96 -3.17 -7.21
CA LEU A 14 9.06 -2.36 -8.43
C LEU A 14 10.40 -1.62 -8.47
N ASN A 15 11.06 -1.67 -9.63
CA ASN A 15 12.24 -0.85 -9.91
C ASN A 15 11.87 0.64 -10.06
N PRO A 16 12.83 1.57 -10.27
CA PRO A 16 12.53 2.99 -10.50
C PRO A 16 11.60 3.28 -11.69
N ASP A 17 11.58 2.41 -12.71
CA ASP A 17 10.71 2.51 -13.87
C ASP A 17 9.30 1.93 -13.61
N LYS A 18 9.01 1.54 -12.36
CA LYS A 18 7.72 0.96 -11.93
C LYS A 18 7.36 -0.38 -12.58
N ILE A 19 8.35 -1.17 -12.91
CA ILE A 19 8.19 -2.52 -13.48
C ILE A 19 8.82 -3.59 -12.57
N ILE A 20 8.28 -4.80 -12.65
CA ILE A 20 8.88 -6.01 -12.05
C ILE A 20 9.90 -6.55 -13.03
N THR A 21 11.17 -6.52 -12.67
CA THR A 21 12.24 -7.00 -13.56
C THR A 21 12.12 -8.50 -13.83
N PRO A 22 12.66 -8.99 -14.96
CA PRO A 22 12.66 -10.42 -15.26
C PRO A 22 13.37 -11.27 -14.17
N MET A 23 14.41 -10.72 -13.51
CA MET A 23 15.13 -11.40 -12.44
C MET A 23 14.25 -11.50 -11.18
N THR A 24 13.65 -10.41 -10.74
CA THR A 24 12.72 -10.40 -9.59
C THR A 24 11.54 -11.35 -9.84
N ARG A 25 10.93 -11.31 -11.04
CA ARG A 25 9.85 -12.22 -11.45
C ARG A 25 10.28 -13.70 -11.34
N SER A 26 11.41 -14.05 -11.93
CA SER A 26 11.93 -15.43 -11.92
C SER A 26 12.21 -15.91 -10.51
N SER A 27 12.80 -15.07 -9.65
CA SER A 27 13.12 -15.43 -8.26
C SER A 27 11.86 -15.65 -7.43
N ILE A 28 10.82 -14.82 -7.59
CA ILE A 28 9.52 -15.02 -6.94
C ILE A 28 8.90 -16.36 -7.39
N GLN A 29 8.92 -16.67 -8.69
CA GLN A 29 8.37 -17.92 -9.20
C GLN A 29 9.14 -19.16 -8.71
N GLN A 30 10.46 -19.06 -8.55
CA GLN A 30 11.27 -20.13 -7.93
C GLN A 30 10.88 -20.35 -6.47
N LEU A 31 10.67 -19.27 -5.71
CA LEU A 31 10.25 -19.35 -4.32
C LEU A 31 8.86 -19.98 -4.17
N ILE A 32 7.90 -19.59 -5.04
CA ILE A 32 6.56 -20.21 -5.10
C ILE A 32 6.66 -21.70 -5.45
N SER A 33 7.54 -22.06 -6.38
CA SER A 33 7.78 -23.46 -6.77
C SER A 33 8.42 -24.29 -5.65
N ALA A 34 9.08 -23.63 -4.70
CA ALA A 34 9.60 -24.24 -3.46
C ALA A 34 8.54 -24.26 -2.33
N GLU A 35 7.25 -24.10 -2.66
CA GLU A 35 6.11 -24.12 -1.75
C GLU A 35 6.10 -23.01 -0.69
N VAL A 36 6.79 -21.90 -0.94
CA VAL A 36 6.72 -20.71 -0.10
C VAL A 36 5.60 -19.80 -0.61
N ASN A 37 4.76 -19.32 0.29
CA ASN A 37 3.75 -18.32 -0.04
C ASN A 37 4.40 -16.96 -0.29
N VAL A 38 3.90 -16.23 -1.27
CA VAL A 38 4.37 -14.87 -1.57
C VAL A 38 3.17 -13.93 -1.68
N THR A 39 3.27 -12.77 -1.04
CA THR A 39 2.22 -11.74 -1.06
C THR A 39 2.78 -10.34 -1.24
N ILE A 40 1.93 -9.43 -1.68
CA ILE A 40 2.19 -7.98 -1.67
C ILE A 40 1.51 -7.36 -0.45
N ALA A 41 2.19 -6.40 0.21
CA ALA A 41 1.64 -5.54 1.24
C ALA A 41 1.90 -4.07 0.89
N SER A 42 0.88 -3.34 0.41
CA SER A 42 1.04 -2.02 -0.18
C SER A 42 -0.01 -1.00 0.27
N GLY A 43 0.33 0.29 0.17
CA GLY A 43 -0.62 1.40 0.33
C GLY A 43 -1.50 1.65 -0.89
N ARG A 44 -1.24 0.97 -2.02
CA ARG A 44 -1.98 1.12 -3.27
C ARG A 44 -3.40 0.55 -3.19
N PHE A 45 -4.22 0.90 -4.19
CA PHE A 45 -5.55 0.31 -4.38
C PHE A 45 -5.50 -1.20 -4.63
N PRO A 46 -6.55 -1.93 -4.25
CA PRO A 46 -6.70 -3.36 -4.52
C PRO A 46 -6.43 -3.75 -5.97
N ALA A 47 -7.00 -3.02 -6.94
CA ALA A 47 -6.81 -3.29 -8.37
C ALA A 47 -5.34 -3.20 -8.78
N SER A 48 -4.61 -2.18 -8.31
CA SER A 48 -3.19 -2.02 -8.60
C SER A 48 -2.35 -3.15 -7.99
N VAL A 49 -2.61 -3.49 -6.74
CA VAL A 49 -1.92 -4.60 -6.05
C VAL A 49 -2.18 -5.92 -6.78
N TRP A 50 -3.45 -6.17 -7.16
CA TRP A 50 -3.85 -7.38 -7.86
C TRP A 50 -3.24 -7.50 -9.26
N SER A 51 -3.16 -6.39 -10.01
CA SER A 51 -2.53 -6.34 -11.32
C SER A 51 -1.07 -6.84 -11.26
N HIS A 52 -0.26 -6.28 -10.35
CA HIS A 52 1.12 -6.70 -10.17
C HIS A 52 1.27 -8.13 -9.62
N ALA A 53 0.36 -8.56 -8.74
CA ALA A 53 0.37 -9.92 -8.21
C ALA A 53 0.15 -10.97 -9.32
N ARG A 54 -0.71 -10.68 -10.29
CA ARG A 54 -0.95 -11.54 -11.46
C ARG A 54 0.28 -11.70 -12.35
N GLU A 55 1.06 -10.64 -12.50
CA GLU A 55 2.29 -10.67 -13.32
C GLU A 55 3.28 -11.75 -12.85
N VAL A 56 3.30 -12.08 -11.57
CA VAL A 56 4.21 -13.05 -10.97
C VAL A 56 3.49 -14.28 -10.41
N SER A 57 2.18 -14.38 -10.62
CA SER A 57 1.34 -15.49 -10.17
C SER A 57 1.38 -15.71 -8.66
N MET A 58 1.24 -14.63 -7.86
CA MET A 58 1.23 -14.73 -6.41
C MET A 58 0.15 -15.69 -5.89
N ASN A 59 0.47 -16.40 -4.82
CA ASN A 59 -0.28 -17.55 -4.33
C ASN A 59 -0.85 -17.37 -2.91
N PHE A 60 -0.79 -16.14 -2.35
CA PHE A 60 -1.29 -15.83 -1.00
C PHE A 60 -2.14 -14.56 -1.03
N PRO A 61 -3.14 -14.38 -0.12
CA PRO A 61 -3.97 -13.18 -0.07
C PRO A 61 -3.14 -11.89 -0.03
N LEU A 62 -3.52 -10.91 -0.85
CA LEU A 62 -2.81 -9.66 -1.01
C LEU A 62 -3.29 -8.63 0.02
N VAL A 63 -2.40 -7.73 0.42
CA VAL A 63 -2.68 -6.66 1.38
C VAL A 63 -2.62 -5.32 0.65
N ALA A 64 -3.72 -4.55 0.69
CA ALA A 64 -3.86 -3.25 0.04
C ALA A 64 -4.31 -2.16 1.02
N LEU A 65 -4.23 -0.90 0.60
CA LEU A 65 -4.62 0.28 1.38
C LEU A 65 -3.98 0.31 2.78
N ASN A 66 -2.66 0.02 2.87
CA ASN A 66 -1.89 -0.07 4.11
C ASN A 66 -2.38 -1.15 5.10
N GLY A 67 -3.06 -2.20 4.63
CA GLY A 67 -3.59 -3.27 5.48
C GLY A 67 -5.07 -3.14 5.81
N ALA A 68 -5.75 -2.11 5.28
CA ALA A 68 -7.19 -1.93 5.48
C ALA A 68 -8.02 -2.97 4.75
N VAL A 69 -7.52 -3.54 3.65
CA VAL A 69 -8.23 -4.59 2.91
C VAL A 69 -7.28 -5.73 2.53
N THR A 70 -7.83 -6.94 2.47
CA THR A 70 -7.18 -8.11 1.88
C THR A 70 -7.94 -8.56 0.65
N VAL A 71 -7.20 -9.05 -0.35
CA VAL A 71 -7.69 -9.31 -1.71
C VAL A 71 -7.31 -10.72 -2.11
N ASP A 72 -8.22 -11.42 -2.76
CA ASP A 72 -7.97 -12.71 -3.34
C ASP A 72 -6.99 -12.59 -4.53
N PRO A 73 -5.86 -13.30 -4.54
CA PRO A 73 -4.83 -13.15 -5.57
C PRO A 73 -5.28 -13.63 -6.95
N LEU A 74 -6.28 -14.51 -7.01
CA LEU A 74 -6.76 -15.09 -8.27
C LEU A 74 -7.87 -14.25 -8.90
N THR A 75 -8.80 -13.75 -8.07
CA THR A 75 -10.02 -13.09 -8.56
C THR A 75 -10.01 -11.58 -8.41
N GLY A 76 -9.10 -11.03 -7.57
CA GLY A 76 -9.10 -9.60 -7.23
C GLY A 76 -10.27 -9.18 -6.34
N GLN A 77 -11.03 -10.12 -5.77
CA GLN A 77 -12.16 -9.81 -4.90
C GLN A 77 -11.73 -9.51 -3.47
N LEU A 78 -12.52 -8.69 -2.79
CA LEU A 78 -12.35 -8.40 -1.37
C LEU A 78 -12.56 -9.67 -0.54
N LEU A 79 -11.58 -10.04 0.29
CA LEU A 79 -11.68 -11.12 1.25
C LEU A 79 -12.08 -10.60 2.64
N ASP A 80 -11.45 -9.51 3.09
CA ASP A 80 -11.70 -8.88 4.38
C ASP A 80 -11.34 -7.40 4.32
N GLY A 81 -11.97 -6.58 5.18
CA GLY A 81 -11.70 -5.15 5.22
C GLY A 81 -12.05 -4.49 6.54
N VAL A 82 -11.21 -3.55 6.98
CA VAL A 82 -11.42 -2.70 8.15
C VAL A 82 -11.66 -1.28 7.66
N ALA A 83 -12.93 -0.87 7.64
CA ALA A 83 -13.33 0.46 7.21
C ALA A 83 -13.14 1.51 8.32
N LEU A 84 -13.01 2.77 7.91
CA LEU A 84 -13.10 3.93 8.79
C LEU A 84 -14.54 4.03 9.34
N LYS A 85 -14.68 4.34 10.62
CA LYS A 85 -15.99 4.58 11.23
C LYS A 85 -16.50 5.97 10.89
N ILE A 86 -17.81 6.13 10.78
CA ILE A 86 -18.43 7.42 10.43
C ILE A 86 -18.08 8.48 11.45
N GLU A 87 -18.20 8.18 12.74
CA GLU A 87 -17.87 9.10 13.83
C GLU A 87 -16.42 9.58 13.78
N ASP A 88 -15.48 8.68 13.48
CA ASP A 88 -14.05 8.98 13.36
C ASP A 88 -13.78 9.86 12.13
N MET A 89 -14.42 9.56 10.99
CA MET A 89 -14.32 10.38 9.78
C MET A 89 -14.86 11.79 9.99
N LEU A 90 -15.97 11.95 10.72
CA LEU A 90 -16.54 13.25 11.04
C LEU A 90 -15.59 14.07 11.93
N PHE A 91 -14.97 13.43 12.95
CA PHE A 91 -13.92 14.05 13.75
C PHE A 91 -12.72 14.49 12.90
N MET A 92 -12.24 13.61 12.02
CA MET A 92 -11.13 13.92 11.10
C MET A 92 -11.45 15.12 10.21
N LEU A 93 -12.68 15.19 9.67
CA LEU A 93 -13.11 16.33 8.85
C LEU A 93 -13.13 17.65 9.63
N ASP A 94 -13.53 17.63 10.92
CA ASP A 94 -13.51 18.82 11.76
C ASP A 94 -12.08 19.33 12.01
N VAL A 95 -11.14 18.42 12.28
CA VAL A 95 -9.72 18.75 12.48
C VAL A 95 -9.10 19.31 11.19
N ILE A 96 -9.34 18.66 10.06
CA ILE A 96 -8.78 19.06 8.75
C ILE A 96 -9.31 20.41 8.30
N GLN A 97 -10.59 20.69 8.54
CA GLN A 97 -11.20 21.97 8.16
C GLN A 97 -10.56 23.16 8.89
N GLN A 98 -10.14 22.98 10.14
CA GLN A 98 -9.49 24.04 10.94
C GLN A 98 -8.12 24.43 10.38
N GLU A 99 -7.39 23.48 9.81
CA GLU A 99 -6.04 23.70 9.26
C GLU A 99 -6.04 23.99 7.74
N GLY A 100 -7.20 23.92 7.08
CA GLY A 100 -7.33 24.21 5.65
C GLY A 100 -6.66 23.16 4.73
N ALA A 101 -6.47 21.94 5.21
CA ALA A 101 -5.89 20.87 4.42
C ALA A 101 -6.93 20.21 3.49
N TYR A 102 -6.44 19.51 2.46
CA TYR A 102 -7.24 18.80 1.50
C TYR A 102 -7.29 17.29 1.84
N ILE A 103 -8.40 16.64 1.57
CA ILE A 103 -8.60 15.21 1.87
C ILE A 103 -9.14 14.44 0.68
N HIS A 104 -8.64 13.22 0.50
CA HIS A 104 -9.23 12.18 -0.34
C HIS A 104 -9.74 11.04 0.53
N PHE A 105 -10.86 10.39 0.15
CA PHE A 105 -11.26 9.11 0.72
C PHE A 105 -11.12 7.99 -0.30
N TYR A 106 -10.73 6.81 0.21
CA TYR A 106 -10.48 5.61 -0.59
C TYR A 106 -11.50 4.55 -0.23
N GLY A 107 -12.37 4.23 -1.18
CA GLY A 107 -13.18 3.02 -1.16
C GLY A 107 -12.43 1.85 -1.82
N TYR A 108 -13.13 0.74 -2.02
CA TYR A 108 -12.60 -0.37 -2.79
C TYR A 108 -12.51 0.01 -4.27
N ASN A 109 -11.30 0.28 -4.75
CA ASN A 109 -11.03 0.75 -6.12
C ASN A 109 -11.77 2.05 -6.52
N VAL A 110 -12.06 2.92 -5.56
CA VAL A 110 -12.67 4.22 -5.82
C VAL A 110 -11.96 5.31 -5.03
N LEU A 111 -11.51 6.35 -5.70
CA LEU A 111 -11.02 7.57 -5.07
C LEU A 111 -12.13 8.62 -5.07
N TYR A 112 -12.49 9.08 -3.87
CA TYR A 112 -13.47 10.13 -3.66
C TYR A 112 -12.78 11.45 -3.34
N VAL A 113 -13.08 12.50 -4.10
CA VAL A 113 -12.51 13.83 -3.97
C VAL A 113 -13.60 14.90 -3.90
N GLN A 114 -13.31 16.03 -3.28
CA GLN A 114 -14.27 17.16 -3.23
C GLN A 114 -14.56 17.71 -4.62
N GLU A 115 -13.48 17.99 -5.36
CA GLU A 115 -13.51 18.50 -6.73
C GLU A 115 -12.26 18.01 -7.47
N ILE A 116 -12.35 17.88 -8.78
CA ILE A 116 -11.19 17.55 -9.63
C ILE A 116 -10.40 18.85 -9.85
N ASN A 117 -9.18 18.89 -9.31
CA ASN A 117 -8.27 20.03 -9.39
C ASN A 117 -6.82 19.58 -9.67
N ASP A 118 -5.88 20.51 -9.69
CA ASP A 118 -4.47 20.21 -10.01
C ASP A 118 -3.80 19.30 -8.96
N ILE A 119 -4.29 19.28 -7.71
CA ILE A 119 -3.75 18.42 -6.65
C ILE A 119 -4.05 16.94 -6.95
N ASN A 120 -5.26 16.65 -7.43
CA ASN A 120 -5.72 15.27 -7.60
C ASN A 120 -5.72 14.76 -9.05
N ARG A 121 -5.80 15.67 -10.05
CA ARG A 121 -5.76 15.28 -11.47
C ARG A 121 -4.48 14.52 -11.82
N ASN A 122 -3.33 15.01 -11.37
CA ASN A 122 -2.03 14.40 -11.59
C ASN A 122 -1.84 13.13 -10.74
N TRP A 123 -2.56 13.01 -9.60
CA TRP A 123 -2.48 11.82 -8.78
C TRP A 123 -2.97 10.58 -9.52
N ALA A 124 -4.11 10.68 -10.22
CA ALA A 124 -4.63 9.58 -11.05
C ALA A 124 -3.65 9.20 -12.18
N ILE A 125 -2.93 10.17 -12.74
CA ILE A 125 -1.92 9.95 -13.78
C ILE A 125 -0.65 9.32 -13.16
N ASN A 126 -0.18 9.82 -12.04
CA ASN A 126 1.07 9.36 -11.39
C ASN A 126 0.93 8.00 -10.70
N ASN A 127 -0.29 7.57 -10.39
CA ASN A 127 -0.56 6.24 -9.82
C ASN A 127 -1.01 5.21 -10.87
N ARG A 128 -1.12 5.60 -12.14
CA ARG A 128 -1.12 4.63 -13.24
C ARG A 128 0.26 3.98 -13.27
N VAL A 129 0.31 2.72 -13.63
CA VAL A 129 1.57 2.06 -13.96
C VAL A 129 2.21 2.87 -15.07
N ASN A 130 3.22 3.68 -14.73
CA ASN A 130 3.91 4.52 -15.67
C ASN A 130 4.83 3.59 -16.47
N ARG A 131 4.38 3.16 -17.64
CA ARG A 131 5.23 2.51 -18.64
C ARG A 131 5.56 3.55 -19.71
N PRO A 132 6.73 4.22 -19.62
CA PRO A 132 7.14 5.27 -20.57
C PRO A 132 7.22 4.77 -22.03
N GLU A 133 7.21 3.45 -22.24
CA GLU A 133 7.29 2.82 -23.56
C GLU A 133 5.95 2.75 -24.28
N LEU A 134 4.83 3.12 -23.61
CA LEU A 134 3.47 3.02 -24.14
C LEU A 134 2.84 4.40 -24.41
N ASP A 135 3.62 5.35 -24.93
CA ASP A 135 3.13 6.68 -25.34
C ASP A 135 2.22 6.64 -26.59
N SER A 136 1.99 5.48 -27.20
CA SER A 136 1.01 5.30 -28.25
C SER A 136 -0.27 4.64 -27.72
N PHE A 137 -1.40 5.27 -27.96
CA PHE A 137 -2.75 4.81 -27.58
C PHE A 137 -3.13 3.42 -28.13
N GLU A 138 -2.30 2.84 -28.99
CA GLU A 138 -2.54 1.57 -29.71
C GLU A 138 -1.90 0.33 -29.07
N GLU A 139 -1.00 0.50 -28.08
CA GLU A 139 -0.26 -0.60 -27.44
C GLU A 139 -0.41 -0.60 -25.91
N ARG A 140 -1.58 -0.27 -25.37
CA ARG A 140 -1.85 -0.49 -23.94
C ARG A 140 -1.92 -1.98 -23.69
N ASP A 141 -1.00 -2.47 -22.85
CA ASP A 141 -1.07 -3.82 -22.31
C ASP A 141 -2.48 -4.03 -21.69
N GLU A 142 -3.08 -5.19 -21.90
CA GLU A 142 -4.40 -5.54 -21.36
C GLU A 142 -4.50 -5.27 -19.85
N LEU A 143 -3.38 -5.39 -19.13
CA LEU A 143 -3.27 -5.13 -17.69
C LEU A 143 -3.43 -3.64 -17.35
N ASP A 144 -2.81 -2.73 -18.10
CA ASP A 144 -2.92 -1.28 -17.87
C ASP A 144 -4.33 -0.76 -18.17
N ALA A 145 -5.00 -1.33 -19.18
CA ALA A 145 -6.39 -1.02 -19.49
C ALA A 145 -7.33 -1.51 -18.35
N ILE A 146 -7.11 -2.72 -17.84
CA ILE A 146 -7.89 -3.29 -16.74
C ILE A 146 -7.70 -2.45 -15.46
N GLU A 147 -6.46 -2.03 -15.13
CA GLU A 147 -6.19 -1.22 -13.94
C GLU A 147 -6.85 0.17 -14.05
N ALA A 148 -6.74 0.84 -15.19
CA ALA A 148 -7.35 2.15 -15.41
C ALA A 148 -8.87 2.12 -15.32
N ASP A 149 -9.49 1.04 -15.80
CA ASP A 149 -10.95 0.86 -15.77
C ASP A 149 -11.46 0.40 -14.40
N LEU A 150 -10.60 -0.24 -13.59
CA LEU A 150 -10.98 -0.74 -12.27
C LEU A 150 -10.91 0.32 -11.17
N ILE A 151 -10.05 1.33 -11.28
CA ILE A 151 -9.95 2.42 -10.29
C ILE A 151 -10.79 3.60 -10.78
N ARG A 152 -11.91 3.82 -10.12
CA ARG A 152 -12.81 4.94 -10.43
C ARG A 152 -12.42 6.18 -9.64
N PHE A 153 -12.54 7.32 -10.29
CA PHE A 153 -12.37 8.65 -9.71
C PHE A 153 -13.74 9.31 -9.60
N VAL A 154 -14.16 9.72 -8.41
CA VAL A 154 -15.50 10.24 -8.15
C VAL A 154 -15.41 11.60 -7.46
N GLU A 155 -15.95 12.64 -8.13
CA GLU A 155 -16.16 13.95 -7.53
C GLU A 155 -17.44 13.91 -6.70
N VAL A 156 -17.33 14.25 -5.42
CA VAL A 156 -18.42 14.18 -4.43
C VAL A 156 -19.05 15.53 -4.17
N GLY A 157 -18.33 16.62 -4.48
CA GLY A 157 -18.69 17.98 -4.12
C GLY A 157 -18.16 18.37 -2.72
N LYS A 158 -18.55 19.55 -2.28
CA LYS A 158 -17.97 20.17 -1.06
C LYS A 158 -18.49 19.59 0.25
N ASP A 159 -19.62 18.90 0.24
CA ASP A 159 -20.23 18.37 1.46
C ASP A 159 -19.78 16.95 1.76
N PHE A 160 -18.52 16.79 2.15
CA PHE A 160 -17.98 15.51 2.59
C PHE A 160 -18.67 14.98 3.86
N ARG A 161 -19.26 15.81 4.70
CA ARG A 161 -19.95 15.36 5.91
C ARG A 161 -21.21 14.56 5.56
N THR A 162 -22.01 15.07 4.64
CA THR A 162 -23.16 14.31 4.11
C THR A 162 -22.70 13.05 3.39
N PHE A 163 -21.64 13.14 2.57
CA PHE A 163 -21.10 11.99 1.85
C PHE A 163 -20.68 10.85 2.79
N VAL A 164 -19.83 11.10 3.80
CA VAL A 164 -19.35 10.03 4.70
C VAL A 164 -20.48 9.36 5.48
N ASN A 165 -21.54 10.10 5.83
CA ASN A 165 -22.72 9.52 6.49
C ASN A 165 -23.49 8.55 5.59
N GLN A 166 -23.34 8.64 4.27
CA GLN A 166 -23.97 7.75 3.29
C GLN A 166 -23.11 6.54 2.91
N MET A 167 -21.88 6.45 3.46
CA MET A 167 -20.88 5.44 3.08
C MET A 167 -20.44 4.53 4.25
N PRO A 168 -21.39 3.97 5.05
CA PRO A 168 -21.02 3.12 6.17
C PRO A 168 -20.29 1.86 5.69
N GLY A 169 -19.09 1.60 6.26
CA GLY A 169 -18.31 0.40 5.95
C GLY A 169 -17.65 0.38 4.55
N MET A 170 -17.67 1.49 3.80
CA MET A 170 -17.20 1.53 2.42
C MET A 170 -15.93 2.34 2.20
N LEU A 171 -15.45 3.07 3.21
CA LEU A 171 -14.25 3.89 3.14
C LEU A 171 -13.16 3.29 4.03
N PHE A 172 -12.03 2.95 3.45
CA PHE A 172 -10.98 2.15 4.08
C PHE A 172 -9.74 2.96 4.46
N LYS A 173 -9.53 4.09 3.78
CA LYS A 173 -8.38 4.96 3.97
C LYS A 173 -8.75 6.38 3.63
N ALA A 174 -8.09 7.34 4.27
CA ALA A 174 -8.05 8.73 3.81
C ALA A 174 -6.61 9.13 3.49
N ALA A 175 -6.42 10.12 2.63
CA ALA A 175 -5.16 10.81 2.46
C ALA A 175 -5.35 12.29 2.72
N VAL A 176 -4.56 12.83 3.62
CA VAL A 176 -4.53 14.25 3.98
C VAL A 176 -3.37 14.92 3.24
N ILE A 177 -3.65 16.01 2.55
CA ILE A 177 -2.69 16.79 1.77
C ILE A 177 -2.67 18.20 2.33
N CYS A 178 -1.51 18.63 2.84
CA CYS A 178 -1.31 19.88 3.51
C CYS A 178 -0.63 20.89 2.59
N THR A 179 -0.74 22.18 2.92
CA THR A 179 -0.13 23.27 2.18
C THR A 179 1.32 23.51 2.59
N ASP A 180 1.70 23.11 3.82
CA ASP A 180 3.01 23.29 4.40
C ASP A 180 3.34 22.19 5.43
N HIS A 181 4.61 22.14 5.85
CA HIS A 181 5.10 21.14 6.77
C HIS A 181 4.55 21.27 8.20
N ASP A 182 4.32 22.51 8.68
CA ASP A 182 3.84 22.73 10.03
C ASP A 182 2.40 22.26 10.18
N SER A 183 1.54 22.59 9.21
CA SER A 183 0.17 22.08 9.14
C SER A 183 0.15 20.55 9.05
N ARG A 184 1.06 19.94 8.24
CA ARG A 184 1.16 18.47 8.17
C ARG A 184 1.50 17.86 9.51
N GLU A 185 2.53 18.36 10.22
CA GLU A 185 2.95 17.80 11.51
C GLU A 185 1.88 18.00 12.60
N ASN A 186 1.20 19.16 12.61
CA ASN A 186 0.11 19.42 13.54
C ASN A 186 -1.06 18.46 13.32
N LEU A 187 -1.52 18.31 12.07
CA LEU A 187 -2.61 17.41 11.73
C LEU A 187 -2.24 15.95 11.98
N PHE A 188 -1.05 15.52 11.56
CA PHE A 188 -0.55 14.16 11.79
C PHE A 188 -0.58 13.83 13.29
N ARG A 189 0.02 14.68 14.11
CA ARG A 189 0.06 14.49 15.56
C ARG A 189 -1.34 14.49 16.18
N THR A 190 -2.20 15.44 15.82
CA THR A 190 -3.55 15.55 16.37
C THR A 190 -4.38 14.31 16.08
N LEU A 191 -4.32 13.78 14.85
CA LEU A 191 -5.05 12.59 14.47
C LEU A 191 -4.46 11.33 15.13
N GLU A 192 -3.15 11.21 15.23
CA GLU A 192 -2.48 10.06 15.86
C GLU A 192 -2.70 10.03 17.38
N GLU A 193 -2.56 11.16 18.07
CA GLU A 193 -2.79 11.29 19.52
C GLU A 193 -4.27 11.06 19.91
N SER A 194 -5.21 11.19 18.98
CA SER A 194 -6.62 10.83 19.22
C SER A 194 -6.81 9.34 19.54
N GLY A 195 -5.89 8.48 19.12
CA GLY A 195 -5.99 7.02 19.25
C GLY A 195 -7.04 6.38 18.34
N LEU A 196 -7.71 7.16 17.50
CA LEU A 196 -8.75 6.68 16.57
C LEU A 196 -8.15 6.18 15.25
N PHE A 197 -6.93 6.61 14.93
CA PHE A 197 -6.31 6.40 13.63
C PHE A 197 -4.91 5.82 13.73
N GLN A 198 -4.52 5.17 12.64
CA GLN A 198 -3.14 4.87 12.28
C GLN A 198 -2.73 5.82 11.16
N CYS A 199 -1.81 6.73 11.44
CA CYS A 199 -1.30 7.68 10.46
C CYS A 199 0.04 7.19 9.88
N THR A 200 0.26 7.40 8.58
CA THR A 200 1.49 7.01 7.88
C THR A 200 1.95 8.11 6.94
N ARG A 201 3.20 8.59 7.10
CA ARG A 201 3.78 9.57 6.18
C ARG A 201 3.99 8.94 4.81
N THR A 202 3.49 9.58 3.76
CA THR A 202 3.55 9.09 2.37
C THR A 202 4.10 10.13 1.39
N GLY A 203 4.60 11.24 1.91
CA GLY A 203 5.22 12.33 1.14
C GLY A 203 5.53 13.52 2.01
N SER A 204 6.19 14.52 1.42
CA SER A 204 6.64 15.73 2.13
C SER A 204 5.49 16.53 2.76
N LEU A 205 4.35 16.61 2.08
CA LEU A 205 3.15 17.37 2.51
C LEU A 205 1.92 16.47 2.64
N ARG A 206 2.10 15.16 2.68
CA ARG A 206 1.00 14.21 2.66
C ARG A 206 1.22 13.09 3.68
N PHE A 207 0.11 12.60 4.23
CA PHE A 207 0.06 11.36 4.99
C PHE A 207 -1.26 10.62 4.75
N ASP A 208 -1.21 9.30 4.90
CA ASP A 208 -2.37 8.44 4.85
C ASP A 208 -2.93 8.22 6.26
N VAL A 209 -4.24 8.02 6.35
CA VAL A 209 -4.98 7.79 7.59
C VAL A 209 -5.84 6.56 7.43
N ASN A 210 -5.60 5.56 8.26
CA ASN A 210 -6.40 4.34 8.37
C ASN A 210 -7.07 4.28 9.76
N SER A 211 -7.99 3.37 9.97
CA SER A 211 -8.55 3.09 11.30
C SER A 211 -7.47 2.60 12.26
N ALA A 212 -7.61 2.87 13.56
CA ALA A 212 -6.65 2.43 14.57
C ALA A 212 -6.34 0.93 14.47
N GLY A 213 -5.06 0.57 14.56
CA GLY A 213 -4.56 -0.80 14.45
C GLY A 213 -4.52 -1.37 13.03
N VAL A 214 -4.91 -0.59 12.02
CA VAL A 214 -4.76 -0.98 10.61
C VAL A 214 -3.37 -0.63 10.12
N SER A 215 -2.59 -1.65 9.80
CA SER A 215 -1.25 -1.51 9.21
C SER A 215 -0.92 -2.75 8.37
N LYS A 216 0.16 -2.70 7.59
CA LYS A 216 0.65 -3.86 6.83
C LYS A 216 0.90 -5.05 7.75
N ARG A 217 1.53 -4.82 8.91
CA ARG A 217 1.72 -5.82 9.95
C ARG A 217 0.40 -6.40 10.42
N GLY A 218 -0.55 -5.57 10.84
CA GLY A 218 -1.82 -6.03 11.38
C GLY A 218 -2.59 -6.92 10.39
N ALA A 219 -2.55 -6.60 9.08
CA ALA A 219 -3.12 -7.45 8.04
C ALA A 219 -2.37 -8.79 7.90
N LEU A 220 -1.03 -8.75 7.87
CA LEU A 220 -0.21 -9.96 7.80
C LEU A 220 -0.41 -10.86 9.03
N GLU A 221 -0.51 -10.31 10.23
CA GLU A 221 -0.81 -11.06 11.46
C GLU A 221 -2.15 -11.81 11.36
N ARG A 222 -3.22 -11.15 10.88
CA ARG A 222 -4.52 -11.80 10.66
C ARG A 222 -4.42 -12.94 9.63
N LEU A 223 -3.74 -12.70 8.51
CA LEU A 223 -3.54 -13.71 7.47
C LEU A 223 -2.70 -14.88 7.98
N CYS A 224 -1.60 -14.62 8.67
CA CYS A 224 -0.75 -15.66 9.25
C CYS A 224 -1.51 -16.52 10.26
N HIS A 225 -2.29 -15.90 11.13
CA HIS A 225 -3.15 -16.62 12.08
C HIS A 225 -4.16 -17.54 11.36
N ALA A 226 -4.83 -17.04 10.32
CA ALA A 226 -5.81 -17.82 9.53
C ALA A 226 -5.16 -19.00 8.79
N HIS A 227 -3.90 -18.86 8.36
CA HIS A 227 -3.16 -19.88 7.61
C HIS A 227 -2.16 -20.69 8.47
N GLN A 228 -2.19 -20.53 9.80
CA GLN A 228 -1.31 -21.24 10.74
C GLN A 228 0.18 -21.07 10.39
N ILE A 229 0.59 -19.84 10.10
CA ILE A 229 1.97 -19.43 9.85
C ILE A 229 2.44 -18.65 11.08
N GLU A 230 3.49 -19.15 11.73
CA GLU A 230 4.11 -18.45 12.85
C GLU A 230 4.94 -17.25 12.34
N ARG A 231 5.04 -16.17 13.12
CA ARG A 231 5.78 -14.96 12.72
C ARG A 231 7.25 -15.26 12.34
N GLU A 232 7.88 -16.21 13.04
CA GLU A 232 9.24 -16.68 12.78
C GLU A 232 9.42 -17.34 11.40
N GLN A 233 8.31 -17.71 10.76
CA GLN A 233 8.25 -18.30 9.41
C GLN A 233 7.95 -17.24 8.34
N VAL A 234 7.86 -15.96 8.72
CA VAL A 234 7.59 -14.84 7.81
C VAL A 234 8.88 -14.09 7.52
N ALA A 235 9.16 -13.87 6.25
CA ALA A 235 10.09 -12.86 5.78
C ALA A 235 9.29 -11.67 5.21
N ALA A 236 9.77 -10.46 5.43
CA ALA A 236 9.15 -9.24 4.89
C ALA A 236 10.22 -8.32 4.32
N ALA A 237 9.95 -7.71 3.15
CA ALA A 237 10.84 -6.73 2.55
C ALA A 237 10.12 -5.41 2.30
N GLY A 238 10.80 -4.28 2.56
CA GLY A 238 10.24 -2.94 2.43
C GLY A 238 11.32 -1.86 2.44
N ASP A 239 10.92 -0.60 2.21
CA ASP A 239 11.87 0.51 2.08
C ASP A 239 11.44 1.81 2.77
N TYR A 240 10.20 1.93 3.26
CA TYR A 240 9.67 3.20 3.75
C TYR A 240 8.93 3.07 5.11
N ASP A 241 8.43 4.20 5.64
CA ASP A 241 7.80 4.31 6.97
C ASP A 241 6.65 3.33 7.20
N ASN A 242 5.83 3.06 6.19
CA ASN A 242 4.71 2.13 6.28
C ASN A 242 5.11 0.65 6.32
N ASP A 243 6.41 0.36 6.20
CA ASP A 243 6.97 -1.00 6.28
C ASP A 243 7.56 -1.30 7.66
N LEU A 244 7.86 -0.27 8.45
CA LEU A 244 8.59 -0.40 9.71
C LEU A 244 8.03 -1.49 10.62
N ASP A 245 6.71 -1.47 10.83
CA ASP A 245 6.05 -2.39 11.74
C ASP A 245 6.05 -3.84 11.22
N MET A 246 5.89 -4.05 9.90
CA MET A 246 5.97 -5.39 9.33
C MET A 246 7.40 -5.93 9.31
N LEU A 247 8.42 -5.08 9.05
CA LEU A 247 9.82 -5.49 9.08
C LEU A 247 10.28 -5.86 10.50
N GLN A 248 9.88 -5.10 11.51
CA GLN A 248 10.19 -5.40 12.92
C GLN A 248 9.46 -6.65 13.42
N TRP A 249 8.26 -6.87 12.94
CA TRP A 249 7.44 -8.00 13.38
C TRP A 249 7.86 -9.31 12.74
N ALA A 250 8.22 -9.35 11.46
CA ALA A 250 8.57 -10.56 10.74
C ALA A 250 9.74 -11.31 11.41
N GLY A 251 9.83 -12.62 11.19
CA GLY A 251 10.97 -13.42 11.60
C GLY A 251 12.27 -13.01 10.89
N LEU A 252 12.13 -12.46 9.67
CA LEU A 252 13.21 -11.83 8.92
C LEU A 252 12.70 -10.54 8.24
N GLY A 253 13.05 -9.40 8.79
CA GLY A 253 12.85 -8.11 8.17
C GLY A 253 14.01 -7.74 7.25
N ILE A 254 13.73 -7.43 6.01
CA ILE A 254 14.70 -7.12 4.96
C ILE A 254 14.48 -5.68 4.49
N ALA A 255 15.40 -4.78 4.78
CA ALA A 255 15.37 -3.43 4.21
C ALA A 255 16.01 -3.41 2.82
N MET A 256 15.40 -2.68 1.90
CA MET A 256 15.98 -2.45 0.58
C MET A 256 17.20 -1.53 0.66
N GLY A 257 18.14 -1.65 -0.29
CA GLY A 257 19.33 -0.80 -0.37
C GLY A 257 19.02 0.69 -0.57
N ASN A 258 17.89 1.01 -1.21
CA ASN A 258 17.36 2.38 -1.36
C ASN A 258 16.53 2.86 -0.16
N ALA A 259 16.27 2.02 0.85
CA ALA A 259 15.47 2.39 2.02
C ALA A 259 16.11 3.55 2.81
N GLU A 260 15.27 4.30 3.52
CA GLU A 260 15.71 5.32 4.47
C GLU A 260 16.58 4.71 5.59
N LEU A 261 17.48 5.51 6.18
CA LEU A 261 18.43 5.01 7.17
C LEU A 261 17.74 4.34 8.37
N HIS A 262 16.70 4.98 8.91
CA HIS A 262 15.96 4.45 10.05
C HIS A 262 15.24 3.13 9.76
N VAL A 263 14.84 2.87 8.48
CA VAL A 263 14.29 1.58 8.06
C VAL A 263 15.37 0.50 8.03
N LYS A 264 16.58 0.84 7.55
CA LYS A 264 17.73 -0.08 7.55
C LYS A 264 18.19 -0.44 8.97
N GLU A 265 18.11 0.51 9.90
CA GLU A 265 18.51 0.31 11.29
C GLU A 265 17.63 -0.68 12.07
N ILE A 266 16.34 -0.78 11.69
CA ILE A 266 15.39 -1.68 12.37
C ILE A 266 15.28 -3.06 11.73
N ALA A 267 15.72 -3.21 10.48
CA ALA A 267 15.65 -4.48 9.76
C ALA A 267 16.73 -5.46 10.25
N ASN A 268 16.49 -6.75 10.07
CA ASN A 268 17.47 -7.79 10.40
C ASN A 268 18.64 -7.79 9.40
N VAL A 269 18.34 -7.50 8.14
CA VAL A 269 19.33 -7.48 7.04
C VAL A 269 18.99 -6.38 6.04
N VAL A 270 20.00 -5.96 5.28
CA VAL A 270 19.85 -5.03 4.16
C VAL A 270 20.24 -5.76 2.89
N THR A 271 19.40 -5.69 1.85
CA THR A 271 19.67 -6.21 0.52
C THR A 271 20.11 -5.08 -0.43
N ALA A 272 20.33 -5.38 -1.72
CA ALA A 272 20.58 -4.36 -2.73
C ALA A 272 19.35 -3.45 -2.96
N SER A 273 19.53 -2.39 -3.75
CA SER A 273 18.42 -1.49 -4.09
C SER A 273 17.41 -2.15 -5.04
N ASN A 274 16.23 -1.55 -5.14
CA ASN A 274 15.23 -1.97 -6.12
C ASN A 274 15.66 -1.74 -7.59
N ALA A 275 16.65 -0.88 -7.81
CA ALA A 275 17.29 -0.69 -9.13
C ALA A 275 18.30 -1.81 -9.48
N GLU A 276 18.72 -2.59 -8.49
CA GLU A 276 19.73 -3.63 -8.59
C GLU A 276 19.18 -5.02 -8.28
N ASP A 277 17.89 -5.24 -8.50
CA ASP A 277 17.18 -6.51 -8.21
C ASP A 277 17.29 -6.99 -6.75
N GLY A 278 17.23 -6.06 -5.79
CA GLY A 278 17.43 -6.36 -4.37
C GLY A 278 16.47 -7.43 -3.82
N VAL A 279 15.22 -7.51 -4.30
CA VAL A 279 14.28 -8.57 -3.93
C VAL A 279 14.77 -9.93 -4.41
N ALA A 280 15.25 -10.03 -5.65
CA ALA A 280 15.79 -11.28 -6.17
C ALA A 280 17.02 -11.72 -5.37
N GLN A 281 17.94 -10.79 -5.07
CA GLN A 281 19.11 -11.08 -4.25
C GLN A 281 18.73 -11.55 -2.84
N ALA A 282 17.74 -10.91 -2.21
CA ALA A 282 17.25 -11.34 -0.90
C ALA A 282 16.66 -12.75 -0.92
N ILE A 283 15.85 -13.09 -1.95
CA ILE A 283 15.29 -14.44 -2.12
C ILE A 283 16.41 -15.48 -2.20
N HIS A 284 17.41 -15.27 -3.06
CA HIS A 284 18.49 -16.22 -3.25
C HIS A 284 19.44 -16.32 -2.05
N THR A 285 19.60 -15.25 -1.27
CA THR A 285 20.54 -15.22 -0.16
C THR A 285 19.95 -15.81 1.11
N PHE A 286 18.66 -15.59 1.37
CA PHE A 286 18.05 -15.84 2.68
C PHE A 286 16.88 -16.84 2.66
N LEU A 287 16.27 -17.12 1.49
CA LEU A 287 15.01 -17.85 1.44
C LEU A 287 15.10 -19.16 0.65
N LEU A 288 16.01 -19.26 -0.32
CA LEU A 288 16.33 -20.45 -1.09
C LEU A 288 17.63 -21.09 -0.59
#